data_88ee3200ded189501aecd7927471452b
#
_entry.id   88ee3200ded189501aecd7927471452b
#
_cell.length_a   1.000
_cell.length_b   1.000
_cell.length_c   1.000
_cell.angle_alpha   90.00
_cell.angle_beta   90.00
_cell.angle_gamma   90.00
#
_symmetry.space_group_name_H-M   'P 1'
#
loop_
_entity.id
_entity.type
_entity.pdbx_description
1 polymer ?
#
loop_
_entity_poly.entity_id
_entity_poly.type
_entity_poly.pdbx_seq_one_letter_code
_entity_poly.pdbx_strand_id
1 'polypeptide(L)'
;MIREICKDEAFLAQKAEPATPDDIPIAADLLETLEHHKDGCVGMAANMIGVNRRIIAFDDEGKYMVMFNPEIVKKSGPYDAEEGCLSLTGVRPAKRWKSIKVRWQNEKFQERLKTFTGWTAQIIQHEIDHCEGILI
;
A
#
# COMPACT_ATOMS: atom_id res chain seq x y z
N MET A 1 -9.88 -7.20 -12.80
CA MET A 1 -11.19 -6.52 -12.73
C MET A 1 -11.08 -5.27 -11.86
N ILE A 2 -11.54 -4.14 -12.40
CA ILE A 2 -11.57 -2.88 -11.64
C ILE A 2 -12.63 -3.01 -10.56
N ARG A 3 -12.27 -2.63 -9.32
CA ARG A 3 -13.18 -2.70 -8.16
C ARG A 3 -13.50 -1.31 -7.63
N GLU A 4 -14.64 -1.17 -6.97
CA GLU A 4 -15.02 0.06 -6.30
C GLU A 4 -14.11 0.34 -5.11
N ILE A 5 -13.82 1.62 -4.88
CA ILE A 5 -13.02 2.05 -3.73
C ILE A 5 -13.87 1.94 -2.47
N CYS A 6 -13.36 1.19 -1.50
CA CYS A 6 -13.98 1.06 -0.18
C CYS A 6 -13.82 2.37 0.60
N LYS A 7 -14.92 2.90 1.14
CA LYS A 7 -14.94 4.11 1.96
C LYS A 7 -15.46 3.86 3.36
N ASP A 8 -15.64 2.61 3.73
CA ASP A 8 -16.09 2.20 5.06
C ASP A 8 -14.94 2.29 6.06
N GLU A 9 -14.95 3.33 6.90
CA GLU A 9 -13.88 3.55 7.88
C GLU A 9 -13.75 2.41 8.88
N ALA A 10 -14.85 1.77 9.26
CA ALA A 10 -14.79 0.63 10.18
C ALA A 10 -14.05 -0.55 9.57
N PHE A 11 -14.27 -0.81 8.28
CA PHE A 11 -13.52 -1.85 7.56
C PHE A 11 -12.05 -1.47 7.40
N LEU A 12 -11.77 -0.23 7.01
CA LEU A 12 -10.41 0.26 6.78
C LEU A 12 -9.58 0.34 8.07
N ALA A 13 -10.24 0.45 9.22
CA ALA A 13 -9.58 0.49 10.54
C ALA A 13 -9.17 -0.91 11.04
N GLN A 14 -9.53 -1.97 10.34
CA GLN A 14 -9.13 -3.33 10.70
C GLN A 14 -7.71 -3.61 10.22
N LYS A 15 -6.93 -4.27 11.06
CA LYS A 15 -5.61 -4.75 10.67
C LYS A 15 -5.78 -5.88 9.65
N ALA A 16 -5.10 -5.78 8.50
CA ALA A 16 -5.22 -6.76 7.44
C ALA A 16 -4.59 -8.10 7.82
N GLU A 17 -5.22 -9.18 7.37
CA GLU A 17 -4.71 -10.53 7.55
C GLU A 17 -3.56 -10.82 6.57
N PRO A 18 -2.64 -11.74 6.92
CA PRO A 18 -1.59 -12.13 5.98
C PRO A 18 -2.16 -12.66 4.66
N ALA A 19 -1.54 -12.27 3.55
CA ALA A 19 -1.88 -12.78 2.24
C ALA A 19 -1.28 -14.18 2.04
N THR A 20 -1.96 -14.98 1.23
CA THR A 20 -1.50 -16.33 0.84
C THR A 20 -1.43 -16.41 -0.69
N PRO A 21 -0.84 -17.47 -1.28
CA PRO A 21 -0.84 -17.63 -2.73
C PRO A 21 -2.24 -17.62 -3.36
N ASP A 22 -3.28 -17.96 -2.61
CA ASP A 22 -4.66 -17.89 -3.09
C ASP A 22 -5.11 -16.45 -3.35
N ASP A 23 -4.41 -15.46 -2.81
CA ASP A 23 -4.71 -14.04 -2.98
C ASP A 23 -4.02 -13.41 -4.20
N ILE A 24 -3.24 -14.19 -4.97
CA ILE A 24 -2.56 -13.66 -6.17
C ILE A 24 -3.55 -12.98 -7.14
N PRO A 25 -4.74 -13.52 -7.44
CA PRO A 25 -5.71 -12.83 -8.29
C PRO A 25 -6.14 -11.46 -7.78
N ILE A 26 -6.12 -11.25 -6.46
CA ILE A 26 -6.46 -9.96 -5.86
C ILE A 26 -5.44 -8.88 -6.28
N ALA A 27 -4.17 -9.26 -6.42
CA ALA A 27 -3.14 -8.33 -6.86
C ALA A 27 -3.41 -7.82 -8.28
N ALA A 28 -3.91 -8.66 -9.18
CA ALA A 28 -4.28 -8.24 -10.53
C ALA A 28 -5.42 -7.21 -10.50
N ASP A 29 -6.44 -7.46 -9.68
CA ASP A 29 -7.56 -6.52 -9.51
C ASP A 29 -7.08 -5.20 -8.91
N LEU A 30 -6.16 -5.27 -7.94
CA LEU A 30 -5.58 -4.09 -7.30
C LEU A 30 -4.80 -3.24 -8.31
N LEU A 31 -3.98 -3.86 -9.14
CA LEU A 31 -3.22 -3.16 -10.18
C LEU A 31 -4.15 -2.51 -11.22
N GLU A 32 -5.19 -3.21 -11.67
CA GLU A 32 -6.14 -2.65 -12.62
C GLU A 32 -6.89 -1.46 -12.03
N THR A 33 -7.30 -1.56 -10.77
CA THR A 33 -7.99 -0.47 -10.08
C THR A 33 -7.07 0.73 -9.89
N LEU A 34 -5.81 0.49 -9.50
CA LEU A 34 -4.80 1.55 -9.36
C LEU A 34 -4.57 2.26 -10.69
N GLU A 35 -4.40 1.51 -11.77
CA GLU A 35 -4.21 2.08 -13.10
C GLU A 35 -5.41 2.91 -13.55
N HIS A 36 -6.62 2.46 -13.24
CA HIS A 36 -7.85 3.20 -13.52
C HIS A 36 -7.86 4.57 -12.84
N HIS A 37 -7.24 4.70 -11.67
CA HIS A 37 -7.16 5.94 -10.89
C HIS A 37 -5.81 6.65 -11.01
N LYS A 38 -5.00 6.32 -12.01
CA LYS A 38 -3.61 6.80 -12.13
C LYS A 38 -3.45 8.32 -12.12
N ASP A 39 -4.46 9.07 -12.54
CA ASP A 39 -4.38 10.53 -12.60
C ASP A 39 -4.47 11.18 -11.21
N GLY A 40 -4.89 10.46 -10.20
CA GLY A 40 -5.02 10.97 -8.83
C GLY A 40 -4.52 10.02 -7.75
N CYS A 41 -3.91 8.89 -8.13
CA CYS A 41 -3.52 7.88 -7.17
C CYS A 41 -2.23 7.17 -7.61
N VAL A 42 -1.29 7.06 -6.71
CA VAL A 42 0.03 6.44 -6.98
C VAL A 42 0.26 5.16 -6.19
N GLY A 43 -0.64 4.80 -5.30
CA GLY A 43 -0.57 3.57 -4.52
C GLY A 43 -1.92 3.18 -3.96
N MET A 44 -2.07 1.90 -3.62
CA MET A 44 -3.32 1.36 -3.11
C MET A 44 -3.05 0.09 -2.31
N ALA A 45 -3.80 -0.10 -1.22
CA ALA A 45 -3.77 -1.34 -0.45
C ALA A 45 -5.04 -2.15 -0.71
N ALA A 46 -4.99 -3.45 -0.51
CA ALA A 46 -6.12 -4.33 -0.83
C ALA A 46 -7.39 -4.00 -0.04
N ASN A 47 -7.27 -3.47 1.19
CA ASN A 47 -8.46 -3.06 1.94
C ASN A 47 -9.23 -1.92 1.25
N MET A 48 -8.56 -1.13 0.42
CA MET A 48 -9.21 -0.07 -0.35
C MET A 48 -10.13 -0.62 -1.45
N ILE A 49 -10.00 -1.88 -1.80
CA ILE A 49 -10.92 -2.57 -2.73
C ILE A 49 -11.75 -3.64 -2.01
N GLY A 50 -11.86 -3.55 -0.70
CA GLY A 50 -12.72 -4.40 0.10
C GLY A 50 -12.14 -5.77 0.45
N VAL A 51 -10.84 -5.95 0.36
CA VAL A 51 -10.16 -7.22 0.67
C VAL A 51 -9.23 -7.04 1.86
N ASN A 52 -9.52 -7.75 2.96
CA ASN A 52 -8.76 -7.62 4.20
C ASN A 52 -7.51 -8.50 4.19
N ARG A 53 -6.58 -8.21 3.27
CA ARG A 53 -5.30 -8.93 3.13
C ARG A 53 -4.15 -7.94 2.96
N ARG A 54 -2.97 -8.33 3.42
CA ARG A 54 -1.76 -7.50 3.37
C ARG A 54 -1.16 -7.53 1.96
N ILE A 55 -1.75 -6.75 1.06
CA ILE A 55 -1.28 -6.59 -0.32
C ILE A 55 -1.28 -5.11 -0.64
N ILE A 56 -0.19 -4.61 -1.19
CA ILE A 56 -0.10 -3.24 -1.67
C ILE A 56 0.36 -3.21 -3.13
N ALA A 57 -0.06 -2.19 -3.85
CA ALA A 57 0.41 -1.90 -5.21
C ALA A 57 0.76 -0.42 -5.27
N PHE A 58 1.81 -0.07 -5.99
CA PHE A 58 2.26 1.32 -6.07
C PHE A 58 3.07 1.56 -7.34
N ASP A 59 3.20 2.84 -7.69
CA ASP A 59 4.02 3.29 -8.80
C ASP A 59 5.45 3.53 -8.27
N ASP A 60 6.41 2.76 -8.79
CA ASP A 60 7.82 2.93 -8.50
C ASP A 60 8.51 3.54 -9.72
N GLU A 61 8.54 4.87 -9.75
CA GLU A 61 9.21 5.64 -10.81
C GLU A 61 8.76 5.25 -12.22
N GLY A 62 7.45 5.08 -12.40
CA GLY A 62 6.85 4.75 -13.70
C GLY A 62 6.57 3.27 -13.91
N LYS A 63 6.92 2.42 -12.95
CA LYS A 63 6.60 0.99 -12.99
C LYS A 63 5.73 0.61 -11.81
N TYR A 64 4.65 -0.13 -12.07
CA TYR A 64 3.84 -0.66 -10.99
C TYR A 64 4.50 -1.85 -10.34
N MET A 65 4.48 -1.87 -9.01
CA MET A 65 4.93 -2.99 -8.19
C MET A 65 3.81 -3.48 -7.29
N VAL A 66 3.82 -4.77 -6.98
CA VAL A 66 2.95 -5.40 -5.99
C VAL A 66 3.81 -6.02 -4.90
N MET A 67 3.40 -5.85 -3.66
CA MET A 67 4.02 -6.51 -2.51
C MET A 67 2.96 -7.29 -1.74
N PHE A 68 3.24 -8.56 -1.48
CA PHE A 68 2.46 -9.38 -0.55
C PHE A 68 3.17 -9.39 0.80
N ASN A 69 2.41 -9.19 1.87
CA ASN A 69 2.93 -9.20 3.24
C ASN A 69 4.12 -8.25 3.46
N PRO A 70 4.02 -6.97 3.04
CA PRO A 70 5.12 -6.04 3.22
C PRO A 70 5.35 -5.73 4.69
N GLU A 71 6.63 -5.61 5.07
CA GLU A 71 7.05 -5.26 6.42
C GLU A 71 8.25 -4.33 6.36
N ILE A 72 8.19 -3.22 7.08
CA ILE A 72 9.34 -2.31 7.22
C ILE A 72 10.24 -2.85 8.31
N VAL A 73 11.46 -3.27 7.95
CA VAL A 73 12.41 -3.86 8.89
C VAL A 73 13.44 -2.84 9.40
N LYS A 74 13.59 -1.72 8.70
CA LYS A 74 14.49 -0.64 9.09
C LYS A 74 14.02 0.67 8.49
N LYS A 75 14.18 1.78 9.23
CA LYS A 75 13.79 3.12 8.76
C LYS A 75 14.69 4.18 9.35
N SER A 76 14.90 5.26 8.60
CA SER A 76 15.73 6.38 9.03
C SER A 76 15.29 7.69 8.37
N GLY A 77 15.67 8.84 9.00
CA GLY A 77 15.38 10.16 8.48
C GLY A 77 13.89 10.54 8.63
N PRO A 78 13.37 10.66 9.88
CA PRO A 78 11.97 11.00 10.08
C PRO A 78 11.65 12.42 9.61
N TYR A 79 10.43 12.60 9.07
CA TYR A 79 9.89 13.91 8.69
C TYR A 79 8.37 13.86 8.76
N ASP A 80 7.75 15.04 8.82
CA ASP A 80 6.29 15.16 8.83
C ASP A 80 5.78 15.42 7.42
N ALA A 81 4.67 14.78 7.07
CA ALA A 81 4.02 14.93 5.77
C ALA A 81 2.52 15.07 5.93
N GLU A 82 1.86 15.59 4.91
CA GLU A 82 0.40 15.59 4.80
C GLU A 82 0.02 14.76 3.57
N GLU A 83 -0.93 13.86 3.73
CA GLU A 83 -1.27 12.88 2.70
C GLU A 83 -2.77 12.72 2.54
N GLY A 84 -3.22 12.49 1.29
CA GLY A 84 -4.59 12.16 0.96
C GLY A 84 -4.71 10.73 0.47
N CYS A 85 -5.95 10.24 0.47
CA CYS A 85 -6.27 8.88 0.03
C CYS A 85 -7.63 8.86 -0.67
N LEU A 86 -7.79 7.99 -1.68
CA LEU A 86 -9.08 7.84 -2.37
C LEU A 86 -10.20 7.35 -1.46
N SER A 87 -9.88 6.54 -0.45
CA SER A 87 -10.87 5.99 0.48
C SER A 87 -11.36 6.98 1.51
N LEU A 88 -10.60 8.04 1.77
CA LEU A 88 -10.88 9.00 2.84
C LEU A 88 -10.86 10.42 2.29
N THR A 89 -11.74 11.27 2.81
CA THR A 89 -11.80 12.68 2.41
C THR A 89 -10.76 13.52 3.15
N GLY A 90 -10.23 14.55 2.47
CA GLY A 90 -9.28 15.50 3.06
C GLY A 90 -7.87 14.98 3.13
N VAL A 91 -7.03 15.73 3.84
CA VAL A 91 -5.60 15.45 4.04
C VAL A 91 -5.37 15.16 5.51
N ARG A 92 -4.46 14.25 5.80
CA ARG A 92 -4.12 13.86 7.16
C ARG A 92 -2.61 13.98 7.38
N PRO A 93 -2.18 14.40 8.58
CA PRO A 93 -0.76 14.40 8.91
C PRO A 93 -0.25 12.97 9.09
N ALA A 94 0.98 12.73 8.66
CA ALA A 94 1.61 11.43 8.80
C ALA A 94 3.09 11.62 9.07
N LYS A 95 3.65 10.79 9.95
CA LYS A 95 5.09 10.72 10.15
C LYS A 95 5.67 9.73 9.15
N ARG A 96 6.71 10.16 8.43
CA ARG A 96 7.33 9.36 7.39
C ARG A 96 8.84 9.32 7.58
N TRP A 97 9.49 8.37 6.92
CA TRP A 97 10.94 8.22 6.93
C TRP A 97 11.48 8.32 5.52
N LYS A 98 12.61 9.00 5.37
CA LYS A 98 13.25 9.22 4.06
C LYS A 98 13.79 7.95 3.44
N SER A 99 14.17 6.98 4.28
CA SER A 99 14.71 5.69 3.84
C SER A 99 14.07 4.57 4.64
N ILE A 100 13.61 3.54 3.93
CA ILE A 100 13.02 2.34 4.55
C ILE A 100 13.58 1.10 3.89
N LYS A 101 13.80 0.06 4.70
CA LYS A 101 14.14 -1.27 4.21
C LYS A 101 12.92 -2.15 4.37
N VAL A 102 12.45 -2.73 3.27
CA VAL A 102 11.21 -3.48 3.24
C VAL A 102 11.49 -4.93 2.90
N ARG A 103 10.89 -5.84 3.65
CA ARG A 103 10.81 -7.26 3.34
C ARG A 103 9.40 -7.54 2.83
N TRP A 104 9.28 -8.26 1.72
CA TRP A 104 7.97 -8.62 1.18
C TRP A 104 8.08 -9.91 0.36
N GLN A 105 6.94 -10.42 -0.05
CA GLN A 105 6.86 -11.54 -0.98
C GLN A 105 6.38 -11.03 -2.34
N ASN A 106 7.03 -11.49 -3.40
CA ASN A 106 6.66 -11.13 -4.76
C ASN A 106 5.48 -11.98 -5.27
N GLU A 107 5.13 -11.85 -6.54
CA GLU A 107 4.00 -12.55 -7.16
C GLU A 107 4.16 -14.08 -7.17
N LYS A 108 5.37 -14.57 -6.94
CA LYS A 108 5.66 -16.00 -6.82
C LYS A 108 5.83 -16.42 -5.35
N PHE A 109 5.48 -15.53 -4.43
CA PHE A 109 5.67 -15.69 -2.98
C PHE A 109 7.11 -15.98 -2.58
N GLN A 110 8.06 -15.45 -3.34
CA GLN A 110 9.46 -15.46 -2.98
C GLN A 110 9.78 -14.23 -2.14
N GLU A 111 10.54 -14.43 -1.05
CA GLU A 111 10.93 -13.33 -0.18
C GLU A 111 11.90 -12.39 -0.89
N ARG A 112 11.66 -11.09 -0.74
CA ARG A 112 12.49 -10.01 -1.27
C ARG A 112 12.80 -9.01 -0.17
N LEU A 113 13.93 -8.34 -0.31
CA LEU A 113 14.39 -7.35 0.65
C LEU A 113 15.07 -6.22 -0.13
N LYS A 114 14.60 -4.97 0.06
CA LYS A 114 15.16 -3.83 -0.65
C LYS A 114 14.99 -2.55 0.15
N THR A 115 15.92 -1.63 0.00
CA THR A 115 15.83 -0.27 0.55
C THR A 115 15.21 0.65 -0.49
N PHE A 116 14.19 1.42 -0.05
CA PHE A 116 13.53 2.43 -0.86
C PHE A 116 13.75 3.80 -0.21
N THR A 117 13.81 4.84 -1.03
CA THR A 117 14.02 6.21 -0.57
C THR A 117 13.05 7.17 -1.26
N GLY A 118 12.95 8.40 -0.74
CA GLY A 118 12.21 9.48 -1.39
C GLY A 118 10.72 9.21 -1.53
N TRP A 119 10.17 9.60 -2.68
CA TRP A 119 8.73 9.52 -2.93
C TRP A 119 8.22 8.08 -2.94
N THR A 120 8.93 7.15 -3.55
CA THR A 120 8.56 5.73 -3.53
C THR A 120 8.46 5.20 -2.11
N ALA A 121 9.43 5.55 -1.25
CA ALA A 121 9.38 5.15 0.16
C ALA A 121 8.16 5.74 0.88
N GLN A 122 7.80 6.98 0.58
CA GLN A 122 6.62 7.61 1.17
C GLN A 122 5.33 6.87 0.77
N ILE A 123 5.19 6.53 -0.51
CA ILE A 123 4.03 5.78 -1.01
C ILE A 123 3.90 4.43 -0.31
N ILE A 124 5.00 3.68 -0.23
CA ILE A 124 5.00 2.36 0.43
C ILE A 124 4.56 2.47 1.88
N GLN A 125 5.08 3.46 2.62
CA GLN A 125 4.71 3.66 4.01
C GLN A 125 3.23 3.95 4.18
N HIS A 126 2.66 4.78 3.32
CA HIS A 126 1.23 5.09 3.33
C HIS A 126 0.40 3.81 3.14
N GLU A 127 0.76 2.98 2.16
CA GLU A 127 0.01 1.76 1.87
C GLU A 127 0.17 0.70 2.97
N ILE A 128 1.35 0.61 3.58
CA ILE A 128 1.54 -0.30 4.72
C ILE A 128 0.71 0.15 5.92
N ASP A 129 0.57 1.46 6.15
CA ASP A 129 -0.32 1.97 7.19
C ASP A 129 -1.75 1.48 6.98
N HIS A 130 -2.24 1.45 5.74
CA HIS A 130 -3.56 0.88 5.44
C HIS A 130 -3.63 -0.60 5.85
N CYS A 131 -2.58 -1.37 5.62
CA CYS A 131 -2.52 -2.76 6.06
C CYS A 131 -2.59 -2.90 7.59
N GLU A 132 -2.12 -1.89 8.32
CA GLU A 132 -2.16 -1.87 9.78
C GLU A 132 -3.47 -1.30 10.32
N GLY A 133 -4.41 -0.96 9.46
CA GLY A 133 -5.68 -0.37 9.84
C GLY A 133 -5.59 1.09 10.27
N ILE A 134 -4.54 1.79 9.87
CA ILE A 134 -4.35 3.21 10.18
C ILE A 134 -5.08 4.02 9.11
N LEU A 135 -5.98 4.90 9.56
CA LEU A 135 -6.75 5.78 8.69
C LEU A 135 -5.91 7.00 8.32
N ILE A 136 -5.30 6.93 7.14
CA ILE A 136 -4.39 7.97 6.67
C ILE A 136 -4.79 8.47 5.28
#